data_9426ea303d9944944e29ccccedec00b8
#
_entry.id   9426ea303d9944944e29ccccedec00b8
#
_cell.length_a   1.000
_cell.length_b   1.000
_cell.length_c   1.000
_cell.angle_alpha   90.00
_cell.angle_beta   90.00
_cell.angle_gamma   90.00
#
_symmetry.space_group_name_H-M   'P 1'
#
loop_
_entity.id
_entity.type
_entity.pdbx_description
1 polymer ?
#
loop_
_entity_poly.entity_id
_entity_poly.type
_entity_poly.pdbx_seq_one_letter_code
_entity_poly.pdbx_strand_id
1 'polypeptide(L)'
;MSRKMTKYSTELKTRLVLEVLKNERTLNEIASAHNIIPKNLQNWKAVFLANAEIAMEPAKAVKEYKEKISELEEKNDNYAKVVGKMTVELEWMEGKLESLDLYDKKTIIEPELKTISISRQCELISLSRSSLYYEPIVNEAKISLKKHIDTIFETTPIYGYLKVHQQLLEDGYNVCANTVATYRKEVGFKAILAVRPIHLTQPDKQHPKFSYKLRGLDINRANQVWSTDITYIKINGGMVYLAAIIDWYSKAVLSWRISNTMDTALVMDVLNEALFMYGKPEIFNTDQGSQYTSHLHTQTLKDNGITISMDGKGRATDNICIERFWRSAKCERIYLNEYSSILELKEDTKDYIDFYNHKRFHQTLKYKKPMNVYYESLKINNKDYIKLAENVA
;
A
#
# COMPACT_ATOMS: atom_id res chain seq x y z
N MET A 1 -5.46 23.74 69.59
CA MET A 1 -6.42 24.85 69.49
C MET A 1 -5.75 26.07 68.89
N SER A 2 -6.12 26.51 67.73
CA SER A 2 -5.58 27.68 67.02
C SER A 2 -6.04 28.95 67.76
N ARG A 3 -5.10 29.77 68.28
CA ARG A 3 -5.46 31.06 68.89
C ARG A 3 -6.05 31.97 67.82
N LYS A 4 -7.34 32.34 68.00
CA LYS A 4 -8.01 33.35 67.16
C LYS A 4 -7.15 34.67 67.24
N MET A 5 -6.61 35.07 66.12
CA MET A 5 -5.92 36.35 65.99
C MET A 5 -6.96 37.48 66.13
N THR A 6 -6.89 38.24 67.22
CA THR A 6 -7.79 39.37 67.44
C THR A 6 -7.41 40.48 66.44
N LYS A 7 -8.28 40.83 65.51
CA LYS A 7 -8.10 41.94 64.57
C LYS A 7 -8.51 43.28 65.29
N TYR A 8 -7.57 44.17 65.45
CA TYR A 8 -7.82 45.52 66.00
C TYR A 8 -7.99 46.50 64.83
N SER A 9 -8.96 47.43 64.93
CA SER A 9 -9.17 48.46 63.90
C SER A 9 -7.99 49.43 63.85
N THR A 10 -7.72 50.03 62.65
CA THR A 10 -6.66 51.00 62.48
C THR A 10 -6.88 52.22 63.35
N GLU A 11 -8.11 52.68 63.52
CA GLU A 11 -8.47 53.80 64.37
C GLU A 11 -8.13 53.53 65.85
N LEU A 12 -8.47 52.34 66.36
CA LEU A 12 -8.14 51.94 67.73
C LEU A 12 -6.62 51.92 67.94
N LYS A 13 -5.84 51.34 66.97
CA LYS A 13 -4.39 51.28 67.03
C LYS A 13 -3.80 52.68 67.07
N THR A 14 -4.25 53.58 66.17
CA THR A 14 -3.77 54.97 66.10
C THR A 14 -4.07 55.74 67.41
N ARG A 15 -5.30 55.61 67.90
CA ARG A 15 -5.72 56.26 69.19
C ARG A 15 -4.83 55.80 70.33
N LEU A 16 -4.60 54.54 70.52
CA LEU A 16 -3.82 53.97 71.59
C LEU A 16 -2.29 54.33 71.46
N VAL A 17 -1.79 54.36 70.22
CA VAL A 17 -0.40 54.86 70.04
C VAL A 17 -0.29 56.30 70.37
N LEU A 18 -1.24 57.15 69.99
CA LEU A 18 -1.23 58.57 70.40
C LEU A 18 -1.30 58.78 71.90
N GLU A 19 -2.11 57.95 72.62
CA GLU A 19 -2.15 57.97 74.08
C GLU A 19 -0.84 57.57 74.71
N VAL A 20 -0.16 56.55 74.16
CA VAL A 20 1.21 56.20 74.61
C VAL A 20 2.24 57.33 74.34
N LEU A 21 2.08 58.07 73.24
CA LEU A 21 2.97 59.17 72.88
C LEU A 21 2.81 60.44 73.75
N LYS A 22 1.57 60.66 74.29
CA LYS A 22 1.27 61.71 75.24
C LYS A 22 1.95 61.54 76.62
N ASN A 23 2.42 60.28 76.88
CA ASN A 23 3.18 59.96 78.10
C ASN A 23 2.46 60.18 79.42
N GLU A 24 1.13 60.29 79.39
CA GLU A 24 0.25 60.48 80.57
C GLU A 24 0.08 59.19 81.39
N ARG A 25 0.22 58.07 80.77
CA ARG A 25 0.11 56.70 81.32
C ARG A 25 1.26 55.83 80.72
N THR A 26 1.69 54.85 81.49
CA THR A 26 2.69 53.87 80.96
C THR A 26 2.06 52.95 79.91
N LEU A 27 2.95 52.48 78.98
CA LEU A 27 2.52 51.55 77.94
C LEU A 27 1.82 50.30 78.48
N ASN A 28 2.27 49.82 79.65
CA ASN A 28 1.63 48.64 80.30
C ASN A 28 0.26 48.95 80.90
N GLU A 29 0.04 50.11 81.42
CA GLU A 29 -1.28 50.53 81.92
C GLU A 29 -2.29 50.67 80.78
N ILE A 30 -1.90 51.32 79.70
CA ILE A 30 -2.78 51.45 78.52
C ILE A 30 -3.10 50.06 77.89
N ALA A 31 -2.10 49.21 77.79
CA ALA A 31 -2.26 47.84 77.25
C ALA A 31 -3.23 47.03 78.16
N SER A 32 -3.11 47.13 79.49
CA SER A 32 -3.98 46.46 80.45
C SER A 32 -5.37 46.97 80.37
N ALA A 33 -5.61 48.29 80.33
CA ALA A 33 -6.92 48.94 80.27
C ALA A 33 -7.74 48.51 79.01
N HIS A 34 -7.09 48.17 77.95
CA HIS A 34 -7.72 47.76 76.68
C HIS A 34 -7.57 46.25 76.32
N ASN A 35 -7.09 45.44 77.27
CA ASN A 35 -6.90 44.01 77.11
C ASN A 35 -6.02 43.66 75.91
N ILE A 36 -4.94 44.45 75.70
CA ILE A 36 -3.99 44.28 74.60
C ILE A 36 -2.62 43.82 75.15
N ILE A 37 -1.98 42.93 74.40
CA ILE A 37 -0.63 42.48 74.75
C ILE A 37 0.33 43.68 74.61
N PRO A 38 1.07 44.07 75.67
CA PRO A 38 2.00 45.21 75.62
C PRO A 38 2.93 45.22 74.42
N LYS A 39 3.42 44.06 73.99
CA LYS A 39 4.25 43.89 72.82
C LYS A 39 3.57 44.35 71.53
N ASN A 40 2.29 44.12 71.40
CA ASN A 40 1.54 44.57 70.21
C ASN A 40 1.46 46.09 70.16
N LEU A 41 1.20 46.74 71.27
CA LEU A 41 1.14 48.18 71.37
C LEU A 41 2.52 48.82 71.12
N GLN A 42 3.59 48.17 71.61
CA GLN A 42 4.98 48.58 71.32
C GLN A 42 5.25 48.46 69.79
N ASN A 43 4.87 47.38 69.17
CA ASN A 43 5.03 47.21 67.75
C ASN A 43 4.23 48.25 66.94
N TRP A 44 2.99 48.57 67.38
CA TRP A 44 2.18 49.60 66.71
C TRP A 44 2.81 50.98 66.85
N LYS A 45 3.37 51.33 68.03
CA LYS A 45 4.08 52.55 68.23
C LYS A 45 5.30 52.63 67.30
N ALA A 46 6.11 51.58 67.18
CA ALA A 46 7.25 51.51 66.28
C ALA A 46 6.88 51.72 64.81
N VAL A 47 5.78 51.01 64.36
CA VAL A 47 5.25 51.16 63.00
C VAL A 47 4.70 52.57 62.74
N PHE A 48 4.01 53.15 63.72
CA PHE A 48 3.48 54.53 63.61
C PHE A 48 4.60 55.53 63.44
N LEU A 49 5.63 55.47 64.29
CA LEU A 49 6.79 56.39 64.25
C LEU A 49 7.62 56.23 62.96
N ALA A 50 7.84 54.99 62.52
CA ALA A 50 8.55 54.73 61.29
C ALA A 50 7.80 55.27 60.04
N ASN A 51 6.48 55.41 60.09
CA ASN A 51 5.65 55.93 58.98
C ASN A 51 5.19 57.37 59.18
N ALA A 52 5.60 58.01 60.24
CA ALA A 52 5.20 59.39 60.58
C ALA A 52 5.65 60.44 59.52
N GLU A 53 6.84 60.30 58.96
CA GLU A 53 7.32 61.15 57.87
C GLU A 53 6.48 61.01 56.61
N ILE A 54 6.10 59.75 56.25
CA ILE A 54 5.22 59.45 55.11
C ILE A 54 3.88 60.11 55.30
N ALA A 55 3.32 60.07 56.48
CA ALA A 55 2.06 60.71 56.81
C ALA A 55 2.10 62.26 56.74
N MET A 56 3.22 62.86 56.93
CA MET A 56 3.39 64.33 56.87
C MET A 56 3.67 64.84 55.44
N GLU A 57 4.23 63.98 54.54
CA GLU A 57 4.45 64.31 53.16
C GLU A 57 3.81 63.23 52.22
N PRO A 58 2.55 63.01 52.24
CA PRO A 58 1.91 61.90 51.49
C PRO A 58 2.08 62.02 49.97
N ALA A 59 2.16 63.27 49.50
CA ALA A 59 2.37 63.51 48.03
C ALA A 59 3.73 63.04 47.55
N LYS A 60 4.78 63.15 48.34
CA LYS A 60 6.14 62.69 48.03
C LYS A 60 6.21 61.15 47.99
N ALA A 61 5.65 60.50 48.99
CA ALA A 61 5.62 59.05 49.04
C ALA A 61 4.81 58.46 47.85
N VAL A 62 3.65 59.05 47.52
CA VAL A 62 2.88 58.65 46.37
C VAL A 62 3.65 58.81 45.04
N LYS A 63 4.44 59.87 44.92
CA LYS A 63 5.28 60.11 43.76
C LYS A 63 6.38 59.06 43.63
N GLU A 64 7.10 58.75 44.71
CA GLU A 64 8.14 57.71 44.73
C GLU A 64 7.59 56.32 44.39
N TYR A 65 6.41 55.95 44.90
CA TYR A 65 5.75 54.68 44.53
C TYR A 65 5.31 54.66 43.06
N LYS A 66 4.79 55.75 42.49
CA LYS A 66 4.42 55.84 41.11
C LYS A 66 5.64 55.72 40.18
N GLU A 67 6.74 56.39 40.52
CA GLU A 67 8.02 56.27 39.78
C GLU A 67 8.54 54.81 39.80
N LYS A 68 8.47 54.15 40.95
CA LYS A 68 8.85 52.74 41.09
C LYS A 68 7.96 51.79 40.35
N ILE A 69 6.65 52.02 40.32
CA ILE A 69 5.69 51.23 39.53
C ILE A 69 6.01 51.40 38.05
N SER A 70 6.21 52.64 37.56
CA SER A 70 6.54 52.90 36.18
C SER A 70 7.87 52.22 35.74
N GLU A 71 8.91 52.26 36.60
CA GLU A 71 10.18 51.55 36.36
C GLU A 71 9.98 50.03 36.25
N LEU A 72 9.17 49.46 37.14
CA LEU A 72 8.87 48.02 37.14
C LEU A 72 8.00 47.59 35.94
N GLU A 73 7.04 48.43 35.54
CA GLU A 73 6.22 48.21 34.33
C GLU A 73 7.12 48.25 33.08
N GLU A 74 8.03 49.21 32.93
CA GLU A 74 8.95 49.28 31.81
C GLU A 74 9.88 48.05 31.76
N LYS A 75 10.40 47.61 32.91
CA LYS A 75 11.20 46.37 32.99
C LYS A 75 10.39 45.15 32.59
N ASN A 76 9.12 45.06 33.04
CA ASN A 76 8.26 43.96 32.73
C ASN A 76 7.95 43.89 31.22
N ASP A 77 7.64 45.04 30.59
CA ASP A 77 7.43 45.15 29.16
C ASP A 77 8.66 44.74 28.34
N ASN A 78 9.87 45.16 28.82
CA ASN A 78 11.11 44.75 28.20
C ASN A 78 11.34 43.23 28.31
N TYR A 79 11.09 42.64 29.47
CA TYR A 79 11.16 41.17 29.61
C TYR A 79 10.12 40.46 28.74
N ALA A 80 8.90 40.96 28.68
CA ALA A 80 7.85 40.39 27.82
C ALA A 80 8.26 40.40 26.32
N LYS A 81 8.87 41.50 25.85
CA LYS A 81 9.38 41.58 24.46
C LYS A 81 10.53 40.61 24.22
N VAL A 82 11.48 40.47 25.14
CA VAL A 82 12.60 39.54 25.02
C VAL A 82 12.09 38.09 25.00
N VAL A 83 11.20 37.73 25.94
CA VAL A 83 10.60 36.40 26.00
C VAL A 83 9.83 36.08 24.73
N GLY A 84 8.98 37.02 24.27
CA GLY A 84 8.23 36.83 23.02
C GLY A 84 9.13 36.58 21.80
N LYS A 85 10.22 37.36 21.66
CA LYS A 85 11.19 37.13 20.59
C LYS A 85 11.88 35.77 20.73
N MET A 86 12.33 35.40 21.90
CA MET A 86 12.98 34.10 22.14
C MET A 86 12.04 32.92 21.87
N THR A 87 10.73 33.05 22.19
CA THR A 87 9.75 32.02 21.92
C THR A 87 9.62 31.78 20.42
N VAL A 88 9.48 32.84 19.61
CA VAL A 88 9.39 32.71 18.14
C VAL A 88 10.66 32.10 17.55
N GLU A 89 11.84 32.49 18.03
CA GLU A 89 13.10 31.90 17.55
C GLU A 89 13.23 30.43 17.91
N LEU A 90 12.77 30.03 19.11
CA LEU A 90 12.76 28.64 19.54
C LEU A 90 11.79 27.79 18.69
N GLU A 91 10.53 28.24 18.47
CA GLU A 91 9.56 27.57 17.65
C GLU A 91 10.08 27.35 16.20
N TRP A 92 10.76 28.36 15.65
CA TRP A 92 11.38 28.22 14.33
C TRP A 92 12.49 27.17 14.31
N MET A 93 13.35 27.14 15.32
CA MET A 93 14.43 26.14 15.45
C MET A 93 13.88 24.75 15.66
N GLU A 94 12.85 24.58 16.49
CA GLU A 94 12.16 23.30 16.71
C GLU A 94 11.60 22.77 15.40
N GLY A 95 10.90 23.59 14.61
CA GLY A 95 10.39 23.18 13.30
C GLY A 95 11.49 22.75 12.31
N LYS A 96 12.68 23.37 12.38
CA LYS A 96 13.83 22.93 11.57
C LYS A 96 14.41 21.61 12.06
N LEU A 97 14.52 21.42 13.35
CA LEU A 97 15.01 20.18 13.95
C LEU A 97 14.06 19.01 13.72
N GLU A 98 12.74 19.25 13.72
CA GLU A 98 11.75 18.21 13.39
C GLU A 98 11.88 17.70 11.95
N SER A 99 12.27 18.56 11.01
CA SER A 99 12.42 18.22 9.59
C SER A 99 13.67 17.39 9.27
N LEU A 100 14.59 17.22 10.22
CA LEU A 100 15.80 16.42 10.06
C LEU A 100 15.46 14.92 10.02
N ASP A 101 16.21 14.16 9.23
CA ASP A 101 16.09 12.71 9.22
C ASP A 101 16.66 12.06 10.50
N LEU A 102 16.44 10.74 10.64
CA LEU A 102 16.87 10.02 11.84
C LEU A 102 18.39 9.99 12.01
N TYR A 103 19.13 9.94 10.90
CA TYR A 103 20.59 9.91 10.92
C TYR A 103 21.14 11.26 11.41
N ASP A 104 20.67 12.35 10.82
CA ASP A 104 21.07 13.69 11.20
C ASP A 104 20.74 14.00 12.68
N LYS A 105 19.53 13.61 13.13
CA LYS A 105 19.15 13.74 14.55
C LYS A 105 20.10 13.00 15.49
N LYS A 106 20.59 11.81 15.10
CA LYS A 106 21.55 11.06 15.91
C LYS A 106 22.92 11.75 16.00
N THR A 107 23.37 12.40 14.92
CA THR A 107 24.67 13.07 14.88
C THR A 107 24.71 14.36 15.71
N ILE A 108 23.55 14.98 15.98
CA ILE A 108 23.45 16.20 16.79
C ILE A 108 23.58 15.91 18.30
N ILE A 109 23.34 14.67 18.74
CA ILE A 109 23.45 14.31 20.16
C ILE A 109 24.91 14.34 20.60
N GLU A 110 25.18 15.11 21.62
CA GLU A 110 26.51 15.25 22.25
C GLU A 110 26.53 14.56 23.62
N PRO A 111 26.99 13.29 23.70
CA PRO A 111 27.00 12.54 24.97
C PRO A 111 27.82 13.18 26.08
N GLU A 112 28.89 13.92 25.72
CA GLU A 112 29.84 14.53 26.65
C GLU A 112 29.36 15.91 27.17
N LEU A 113 28.23 16.43 26.68
CA LEU A 113 27.71 17.74 27.09
C LEU A 113 27.15 17.67 28.53
N LYS A 114 27.86 18.33 29.49
CA LYS A 114 27.48 18.29 30.90
C LYS A 114 26.26 19.14 31.26
N THR A 115 25.95 20.15 30.43
CA THR A 115 24.86 21.11 30.69
C THR A 115 23.46 20.58 30.36
N ILE A 116 23.34 19.67 29.41
CA ILE A 116 22.07 19.10 28.97
C ILE A 116 22.21 17.57 28.87
N SER A 117 21.40 16.85 29.65
CA SER A 117 21.43 15.40 29.63
C SER A 117 21.01 14.83 28.27
N ILE A 118 21.52 13.66 27.90
CA ILE A 118 21.13 12.93 26.64
C ILE A 118 19.62 12.79 26.51
N SER A 119 18.91 12.51 27.61
CA SER A 119 17.45 12.42 27.61
C SER A 119 16.80 13.74 27.17
N ARG A 120 17.31 14.85 27.71
CA ARG A 120 16.82 16.20 27.38
C ARG A 120 17.18 16.60 25.96
N GLN A 121 18.40 16.26 25.50
CA GLN A 121 18.77 16.45 24.09
C GLN A 121 17.82 15.71 23.14
N CYS A 122 17.51 14.44 23.44
CA CYS A 122 16.57 13.65 22.66
C CYS A 122 15.16 14.29 22.62
N GLU A 123 14.67 14.78 23.76
CA GLU A 123 13.38 15.48 23.83
C GLU A 123 13.35 16.73 22.93
N LEU A 124 14.38 17.56 22.99
CA LEU A 124 14.48 18.81 22.24
C LEU A 124 14.45 18.62 20.71
N ILE A 125 14.98 17.49 20.21
CA ILE A 125 15.00 17.20 18.78
C ILE A 125 13.91 16.19 18.36
N SER A 126 12.96 15.91 19.26
CA SER A 126 11.89 14.92 19.05
C SER A 126 12.43 13.56 18.59
N LEU A 127 13.51 13.08 19.23
CA LEU A 127 14.11 11.77 18.99
C LEU A 127 13.81 10.82 20.16
N SER A 128 13.27 9.64 19.87
CA SER A 128 13.15 8.62 20.92
C SER A 128 14.55 8.15 21.37
N ARG A 129 14.77 8.10 22.70
CA ARG A 129 16.04 7.61 23.25
C ARG A 129 16.37 6.17 22.80
N SER A 130 15.37 5.33 22.60
CA SER A 130 15.56 3.98 22.04
C SER A 130 16.06 4.02 20.60
N SER A 131 15.59 4.99 19.82
CA SER A 131 16.04 5.18 18.44
C SER A 131 17.50 5.66 18.35
N LEU A 132 17.98 6.40 19.35
CA LEU A 132 19.40 6.83 19.42
C LEU A 132 20.35 5.62 19.41
N TYR A 133 20.04 4.60 20.21
CA TYR A 133 20.88 3.39 20.37
C TYR A 133 20.49 2.26 19.42
N TYR A 134 19.45 2.46 18.60
CA TYR A 134 19.04 1.45 17.64
C TYR A 134 20.01 1.40 16.47
N GLU A 135 20.64 0.27 16.29
CA GLU A 135 21.42 -0.06 15.10
C GLU A 135 20.60 -1.03 14.23
N PRO A 136 20.39 -0.73 12.93
CA PRO A 136 19.67 -1.63 12.04
C PRO A 136 20.41 -2.97 11.91
N ILE A 137 19.79 -4.05 12.35
CA ILE A 137 20.31 -5.38 12.11
C ILE A 137 20.12 -5.72 10.63
N VAL A 138 21.23 -5.99 9.95
CA VAL A 138 21.20 -6.47 8.56
C VAL A 138 20.63 -7.88 8.55
N ASN A 139 19.44 -8.03 7.99
CA ASN A 139 18.83 -9.36 7.83
C ASN A 139 19.23 -9.93 6.47
N GLU A 140 20.27 -10.76 6.45
CA GLU A 140 20.79 -11.39 5.23
C GLU A 140 19.74 -12.25 4.51
N ALA A 141 18.87 -12.95 5.26
CA ALA A 141 17.78 -13.72 4.69
C ALA A 141 16.77 -12.81 3.95
N LYS A 142 16.47 -11.61 4.50
CA LYS A 142 15.65 -10.60 3.82
C LYS A 142 16.31 -10.11 2.52
N ILE A 143 17.61 -9.88 2.54
CA ILE A 143 18.36 -9.42 1.36
C ILE A 143 18.38 -10.51 0.30
N SER A 144 18.67 -11.75 0.67
CA SER A 144 18.67 -12.89 -0.24
C SER A 144 17.29 -13.10 -0.88
N LEU A 145 16.23 -13.04 -0.09
CA LEU A 145 14.86 -13.16 -0.59
C LEU A 145 14.50 -12.01 -1.56
N LYS A 146 14.91 -10.78 -1.28
CA LYS A 146 14.70 -9.65 -2.21
C LYS A 146 15.44 -9.83 -3.52
N LYS A 147 16.68 -10.30 -3.49
CA LYS A 147 17.45 -10.61 -4.70
C LYS A 147 16.78 -11.71 -5.53
N HIS A 148 16.23 -12.74 -4.86
CA HIS A 148 15.51 -13.79 -5.57
C HIS A 148 14.21 -13.29 -6.20
N ILE A 149 13.47 -12.41 -5.51
CA ILE A 149 12.29 -11.73 -6.07
C ILE A 149 12.68 -10.88 -7.30
N ASP A 150 13.85 -10.25 -7.30
CA ASP A 150 14.41 -9.51 -8.44
C ASP A 150 14.65 -10.43 -9.63
N THR A 151 15.32 -11.56 -9.45
CA THR A 151 15.53 -12.58 -10.48
C THR A 151 14.20 -13.10 -11.06
N ILE A 152 13.18 -13.34 -10.22
CA ILE A 152 11.86 -13.75 -10.71
C ILE A 152 11.22 -12.62 -11.55
N PHE A 153 11.40 -11.35 -11.14
CA PHE A 153 10.89 -10.23 -11.90
C PHE A 153 11.59 -10.04 -13.26
N GLU A 154 12.89 -10.23 -13.32
CA GLU A 154 13.66 -10.19 -14.58
C GLU A 154 13.17 -11.25 -15.58
N THR A 155 12.87 -12.46 -15.11
CA THR A 155 12.42 -13.56 -15.98
C THR A 155 10.93 -13.51 -16.29
N THR A 156 10.10 -13.01 -15.35
CA THR A 156 8.63 -12.95 -15.47
C THR A 156 8.05 -11.62 -14.96
N PRO A 157 8.32 -10.50 -15.64
CA PRO A 157 7.91 -9.16 -15.19
C PRO A 157 6.39 -8.96 -15.14
N ILE A 158 5.64 -9.85 -15.78
CA ILE A 158 4.18 -9.89 -15.80
C ILE A 158 3.54 -10.47 -14.52
N TYR A 159 4.34 -11.07 -13.63
CA TYR A 159 3.81 -11.71 -12.42
C TYR A 159 3.40 -10.67 -11.36
N GLY A 160 2.14 -10.73 -10.92
CA GLY A 160 1.67 -10.10 -9.69
C GLY A 160 2.23 -10.80 -8.44
N TYR A 161 2.18 -10.15 -7.27
CA TYR A 161 2.77 -10.68 -6.04
C TYR A 161 2.31 -12.10 -5.66
N LEU A 162 1.08 -12.51 -5.98
CA LEU A 162 0.59 -13.86 -5.72
C LEU A 162 1.29 -14.92 -6.58
N LYS A 163 1.59 -14.61 -7.85
CA LYS A 163 2.35 -15.54 -8.71
C LYS A 163 3.82 -15.59 -8.33
N VAL A 164 4.40 -14.45 -7.93
CA VAL A 164 5.76 -14.40 -7.36
C VAL A 164 5.84 -15.24 -6.07
N HIS A 165 4.83 -15.14 -5.20
CA HIS A 165 4.75 -15.99 -4.01
C HIS A 165 4.70 -17.48 -4.36
N GLN A 166 3.90 -17.88 -5.38
CA GLN A 166 3.87 -19.28 -5.82
C GLN A 166 5.22 -19.75 -6.37
N GLN A 167 5.91 -18.91 -7.13
CA GLN A 167 7.25 -19.22 -7.62
C GLN A 167 8.24 -19.41 -6.46
N LEU A 168 8.21 -18.51 -5.47
CA LEU A 168 9.04 -18.64 -4.27
C LEU A 168 8.78 -19.95 -3.50
N LEU A 169 7.52 -20.37 -3.40
CA LEU A 169 7.18 -21.65 -2.78
C LEU A 169 7.72 -22.84 -3.59
N GLU A 170 7.67 -22.82 -4.92
CA GLU A 170 8.30 -23.83 -5.79
C GLU A 170 9.83 -23.84 -5.64
N ASP A 171 10.43 -22.65 -5.47
CA ASP A 171 11.87 -22.50 -5.29
C ASP A 171 12.33 -22.83 -3.85
N GLY A 172 11.40 -23.29 -2.99
CA GLY A 172 11.69 -23.75 -1.64
C GLY A 172 11.69 -22.69 -0.54
N TYR A 173 11.28 -21.44 -0.84
CA TYR A 173 11.16 -20.39 0.15
C TYR A 173 9.82 -20.47 0.89
N ASN A 174 9.87 -20.57 2.22
CA ASN A 174 8.67 -20.53 3.06
C ASN A 174 8.39 -19.10 3.52
N VAL A 175 7.59 -18.37 2.77
CA VAL A 175 7.24 -16.95 3.01
C VAL A 175 5.75 -16.72 2.78
N CYS A 176 5.14 -15.80 3.55
CA CYS A 176 3.75 -15.46 3.32
C CYS A 176 3.58 -14.45 2.16
N ALA A 177 2.42 -14.47 1.50
CA ALA A 177 2.12 -13.60 0.36
C ALA A 177 2.19 -12.11 0.70
N ASN A 178 1.83 -11.70 1.92
CA ASN A 178 1.91 -10.30 2.37
C ASN A 178 3.36 -9.81 2.47
N THR A 179 4.28 -10.67 2.92
CA THR A 179 5.72 -10.36 2.94
C THR A 179 6.24 -10.12 1.53
N VAL A 180 5.86 -10.96 0.57
CA VAL A 180 6.22 -10.79 -0.84
C VAL A 180 5.66 -9.48 -1.41
N ALA A 181 4.41 -9.15 -1.09
CA ALA A 181 3.80 -7.88 -1.51
C ALA A 181 4.56 -6.66 -0.96
N THR A 182 4.96 -6.72 0.32
CA THR A 182 5.74 -5.66 0.98
C THR A 182 7.12 -5.51 0.33
N TYR A 183 7.84 -6.62 0.14
CA TYR A 183 9.19 -6.58 -0.43
C TYR A 183 9.21 -6.11 -1.89
N ARG A 184 8.22 -6.54 -2.68
CA ARG A 184 8.06 -6.00 -4.04
C ARG A 184 7.82 -4.50 -4.06
N LYS A 185 7.03 -3.98 -3.11
CA LYS A 185 6.78 -2.53 -2.97
C LYS A 185 8.06 -1.80 -2.54
N GLU A 186 8.84 -2.35 -1.60
CA GLU A 186 10.11 -1.78 -1.14
C GLU A 186 11.15 -1.71 -2.27
N VAL A 187 11.16 -2.69 -3.18
CA VAL A 187 12.06 -2.72 -4.36
C VAL A 187 11.51 -1.91 -5.55
N GLY A 188 10.22 -1.50 -5.49
CA GLY A 188 9.58 -0.69 -6.53
C GLY A 188 8.97 -1.50 -7.69
N PHE A 189 8.91 -2.82 -7.62
CA PHE A 189 8.43 -3.67 -8.72
C PHE A 189 6.91 -3.70 -8.84
N LYS A 190 6.43 -3.43 -10.05
CA LYS A 190 5.02 -3.60 -10.45
C LYS A 190 4.94 -4.55 -11.63
N ALA A 191 3.89 -5.40 -11.67
CA ALA A 191 3.65 -6.26 -12.83
C ALA A 191 3.42 -5.41 -14.08
N ILE A 192 4.15 -5.73 -15.15
CA ILE A 192 4.04 -5.07 -16.44
C ILE A 192 2.88 -5.71 -17.19
N LEU A 193 1.90 -4.90 -17.61
CA LEU A 193 0.78 -5.31 -18.43
C LEU A 193 0.53 -4.23 -19.47
N ALA A 194 0.44 -4.61 -20.76
CA ALA A 194 0.11 -3.69 -21.82
C ALA A 194 -1.36 -3.22 -21.73
N VAL A 195 -1.60 -1.99 -22.15
CA VAL A 195 -2.95 -1.43 -22.25
C VAL A 195 -3.62 -1.94 -23.52
N ARG A 196 -4.89 -2.36 -23.42
CA ARG A 196 -5.66 -2.89 -24.56
C ARG A 196 -6.04 -1.76 -25.54
N PRO A 197 -5.70 -1.85 -26.83
CA PRO A 197 -6.28 -0.98 -27.86
C PRO A 197 -7.76 -1.35 -28.07
N ILE A 198 -8.61 -0.34 -28.32
CA ILE A 198 -10.08 -0.53 -28.52
C ILE A 198 -10.32 -0.77 -30.01
N HIS A 199 -10.87 -1.92 -30.37
CA HIS A 199 -11.31 -2.24 -31.73
C HIS A 199 -12.69 -2.88 -31.70
N LEU A 200 -13.53 -2.52 -32.68
CA LEU A 200 -14.92 -3.00 -32.85
C LEU A 200 -15.04 -3.78 -34.17
N THR A 201 -15.53 -5.00 -34.12
CA THR A 201 -15.82 -5.87 -35.29
C THR A 201 -17.32 -5.98 -35.55
N GLN A 202 -17.75 -6.06 -36.81
CA GLN A 202 -19.17 -6.25 -37.24
C GLN A 202 -19.40 -7.69 -37.69
N PRO A 203 -20.55 -8.34 -37.33
CA PRO A 203 -20.87 -9.74 -37.65
C PRO A 203 -21.68 -9.90 -38.94
N ASP A 204 -21.53 -11.07 -39.63
CA ASP A 204 -22.26 -11.49 -40.83
C ASP A 204 -23.48 -12.39 -40.51
N LYS A 205 -24.49 -12.45 -41.43
CA LYS A 205 -25.86 -12.88 -41.08
C LYS A 205 -26.36 -14.24 -41.68
N GLN A 206 -25.58 -15.04 -42.41
CA GLN A 206 -26.12 -16.07 -43.30
C GLN A 206 -25.79 -17.55 -43.03
N HIS A 207 -25.33 -17.99 -41.84
CA HIS A 207 -24.91 -19.39 -41.62
C HIS A 207 -25.75 -20.17 -40.59
N PRO A 208 -25.75 -21.53 -40.65
CA PRO A 208 -26.54 -22.41 -39.74
C PRO A 208 -26.08 -22.23 -38.29
N LYS A 209 -27.03 -22.07 -37.38
CA LYS A 209 -26.78 -21.81 -35.96
C LYS A 209 -27.12 -23.04 -35.12
N PHE A 210 -26.18 -23.43 -34.25
CA PHE A 210 -26.38 -24.46 -33.24
C PHE A 210 -26.74 -23.82 -31.88
N SER A 211 -27.51 -24.58 -31.07
CA SER A 211 -27.89 -24.11 -29.75
C SER A 211 -26.71 -24.16 -28.77
N TYR A 212 -26.63 -23.18 -27.86
CA TYR A 212 -25.64 -23.17 -26.77
C TYR A 212 -25.94 -24.29 -25.76
N LYS A 213 -24.96 -25.17 -25.54
CA LYS A 213 -25.13 -26.40 -24.74
C LYS A 213 -24.43 -26.33 -23.37
N LEU A 214 -23.72 -25.24 -23.04
CA LEU A 214 -22.89 -25.18 -21.83
C LEU A 214 -23.60 -24.53 -20.63
N ARG A 215 -24.85 -24.07 -20.78
CA ARG A 215 -25.56 -23.41 -19.67
C ARG A 215 -25.88 -24.40 -18.56
N GLY A 216 -25.34 -24.14 -17.36
CA GLY A 216 -25.54 -25.00 -16.19
C GLY A 216 -24.76 -26.30 -16.21
N LEU A 217 -23.88 -26.51 -17.21
CA LEU A 217 -23.01 -27.67 -17.27
C LEU A 217 -21.88 -27.56 -16.26
N ASP A 218 -21.75 -28.53 -15.38
CA ASP A 218 -20.60 -28.67 -14.52
C ASP A 218 -19.43 -29.31 -15.29
N ILE A 219 -18.35 -28.56 -15.41
CA ILE A 219 -17.15 -28.98 -16.15
C ILE A 219 -16.14 -29.52 -15.16
N ASN A 220 -16.00 -30.83 -15.06
CA ASN A 220 -15.26 -31.51 -14.02
C ASN A 220 -14.11 -32.43 -14.51
N ARG A 221 -13.87 -32.51 -15.81
CA ARG A 221 -12.80 -33.31 -16.42
C ARG A 221 -12.26 -32.72 -17.72
N ALA A 222 -11.02 -33.03 -18.05
CA ALA A 222 -10.42 -32.70 -19.34
C ALA A 222 -11.21 -33.40 -20.49
N ASN A 223 -11.19 -32.79 -21.68
CA ASN A 223 -11.89 -33.23 -22.87
C ASN A 223 -13.42 -33.28 -22.76
N GLN A 224 -14.01 -32.70 -21.72
CA GLN A 224 -15.44 -32.51 -21.63
C GLN A 224 -15.91 -31.38 -22.56
N VAL A 225 -15.26 -30.23 -22.52
CA VAL A 225 -15.58 -29.11 -23.38
C VAL A 225 -14.29 -28.48 -23.91
N TRP A 226 -14.18 -28.38 -25.22
CA TRP A 226 -13.21 -27.54 -25.89
C TRP A 226 -13.87 -26.29 -26.46
N SER A 227 -13.17 -25.19 -26.52
CA SER A 227 -13.61 -24.04 -27.29
C SER A 227 -12.51 -23.48 -28.18
N THR A 228 -12.94 -22.83 -29.25
CA THR A 228 -12.08 -22.20 -30.22
C THR A 228 -12.54 -20.77 -30.52
N ASP A 229 -11.61 -19.95 -30.93
CA ASP A 229 -11.85 -18.58 -31.40
C ASP A 229 -10.65 -18.09 -32.23
N ILE A 230 -10.88 -17.04 -33.05
CA ILE A 230 -9.84 -16.37 -33.81
C ILE A 230 -9.64 -14.98 -33.28
N THR A 231 -8.38 -14.63 -33.03
CA THR A 231 -8.03 -13.28 -32.62
C THR A 231 -7.11 -12.60 -33.64
N TYR A 232 -7.21 -11.27 -33.69
CA TYR A 232 -6.43 -10.42 -34.60
C TYR A 232 -5.19 -9.89 -33.90
N ILE A 233 -4.06 -9.90 -34.61
CA ILE A 233 -2.79 -9.35 -34.15
C ILE A 233 -2.27 -8.42 -35.25
N LYS A 234 -1.93 -7.19 -34.87
CA LYS A 234 -1.31 -6.22 -35.78
C LYS A 234 0.21 -6.41 -35.74
N ILE A 235 0.82 -6.53 -36.92
CA ILE A 235 2.27 -6.57 -37.11
C ILE A 235 2.68 -5.44 -38.05
N ASN A 236 3.97 -5.21 -38.21
CA ASN A 236 4.47 -4.31 -39.23
C ASN A 236 4.09 -4.86 -40.64
N GLY A 237 3.30 -4.09 -41.38
CA GLY A 237 2.82 -4.46 -42.71
C GLY A 237 1.41 -5.07 -42.78
N GLY A 238 0.70 -5.29 -41.66
CA GLY A 238 -0.67 -5.78 -41.78
C GLY A 238 -1.29 -6.40 -40.54
N MET A 239 -2.34 -7.17 -40.75
CA MET A 239 -3.06 -7.92 -39.74
C MET A 239 -2.84 -9.41 -39.96
N VAL A 240 -2.64 -10.15 -38.90
CA VAL A 240 -2.57 -11.61 -38.89
C VAL A 240 -3.60 -12.18 -37.93
N TYR A 241 -3.95 -13.43 -38.13
CA TYR A 241 -4.97 -14.16 -37.43
C TYR A 241 -4.34 -15.28 -36.62
N LEU A 242 -4.67 -15.36 -35.35
CA LEU A 242 -4.27 -16.45 -34.47
C LEU A 242 -5.53 -17.20 -34.05
N ALA A 243 -5.64 -18.47 -34.45
CA ALA A 243 -6.67 -19.39 -33.99
C ALA A 243 -6.09 -20.33 -32.93
N ALA A 244 -6.88 -20.70 -31.93
CA ALA A 244 -6.49 -21.69 -30.94
C ALA A 244 -7.69 -22.49 -30.41
N ILE A 245 -7.39 -23.67 -29.87
CA ILE A 245 -8.33 -24.51 -29.12
C ILE A 245 -7.86 -24.60 -27.68
N ILE A 246 -8.81 -24.41 -26.75
CA ILE A 246 -8.55 -24.47 -25.31
C ILE A 246 -9.51 -25.49 -24.65
N ASP A 247 -8.98 -26.28 -23.73
CA ASP A 247 -9.78 -27.14 -22.86
C ASP A 247 -10.36 -26.34 -21.70
N TRP A 248 -11.66 -26.45 -21.47
CA TRP A 248 -12.35 -25.64 -20.45
C TRP A 248 -12.07 -26.06 -19.03
N TYR A 249 -11.76 -27.34 -18.79
CA TYR A 249 -11.43 -27.82 -17.46
C TYR A 249 -10.05 -27.35 -17.04
N SER A 250 -9.05 -27.72 -17.81
CA SER A 250 -7.64 -27.49 -17.49
C SER A 250 -7.12 -26.09 -17.86
N LYS A 251 -7.84 -25.37 -18.72
CA LYS A 251 -7.40 -24.11 -19.35
C LYS A 251 -6.16 -24.29 -20.24
N ALA A 252 -5.80 -25.52 -20.61
CA ALA A 252 -4.68 -25.81 -21.50
C ALA A 252 -5.02 -25.43 -22.94
N VAL A 253 -4.09 -24.77 -23.61
CA VAL A 253 -4.16 -24.52 -25.07
C VAL A 253 -3.65 -25.78 -25.76
N LEU A 254 -4.54 -26.46 -26.47
CA LEU A 254 -4.25 -27.76 -27.07
C LEU A 254 -3.64 -27.65 -28.45
N SER A 255 -4.11 -26.71 -29.26
CA SER A 255 -3.56 -26.43 -30.60
C SER A 255 -3.74 -24.98 -30.97
N TRP A 256 -2.90 -24.47 -31.85
CA TRP A 256 -2.95 -23.09 -32.31
C TRP A 256 -2.24 -22.94 -33.66
N ARG A 257 -2.65 -21.94 -34.46
CA ARG A 257 -2.00 -21.58 -35.73
C ARG A 257 -2.08 -20.07 -35.96
N ILE A 258 -1.09 -19.53 -36.65
CA ILE A 258 -1.06 -18.16 -37.17
C ILE A 258 -1.14 -18.20 -38.69
N SER A 259 -2.00 -17.35 -39.27
CA SER A 259 -2.14 -17.18 -40.72
C SER A 259 -2.31 -15.68 -41.07
N ASN A 260 -1.94 -15.35 -42.30
CA ASN A 260 -2.25 -14.03 -42.91
C ASN A 260 -3.65 -13.98 -43.51
N THR A 261 -4.34 -15.12 -43.60
CA THR A 261 -5.73 -15.24 -44.09
C THR A 261 -6.62 -15.79 -42.98
N MET A 262 -7.86 -15.29 -42.92
CA MET A 262 -8.90 -15.80 -42.01
C MET A 262 -9.87 -16.70 -42.79
N ASP A 263 -9.41 -17.89 -43.14
CA ASP A 263 -10.16 -18.86 -43.91
C ASP A 263 -10.50 -20.11 -43.11
N THR A 264 -11.26 -21.03 -43.75
CA THR A 264 -11.63 -22.32 -43.14
C THR A 264 -10.41 -23.22 -42.94
N ALA A 265 -9.36 -23.10 -43.76
CA ALA A 265 -8.17 -23.92 -43.63
C ALA A 265 -7.48 -23.69 -42.27
N LEU A 266 -7.36 -22.41 -41.83
CA LEU A 266 -6.78 -22.06 -40.54
C LEU A 266 -7.46 -22.81 -39.37
N VAL A 267 -8.80 -22.82 -39.31
CA VAL A 267 -9.53 -23.46 -38.22
C VAL A 267 -9.53 -24.99 -38.31
N MET A 268 -9.47 -25.52 -39.53
CA MET A 268 -9.37 -26.95 -39.77
C MET A 268 -8.02 -27.53 -39.37
N ASP A 269 -6.94 -26.82 -39.64
CA ASP A 269 -5.57 -27.22 -39.22
C ASP A 269 -5.49 -27.32 -37.71
N VAL A 270 -6.01 -26.30 -37.00
CA VAL A 270 -6.05 -26.25 -35.51
C VAL A 270 -6.91 -27.38 -34.97
N LEU A 271 -8.09 -27.64 -35.58
CA LEU A 271 -9.01 -28.72 -35.15
C LEU A 271 -8.37 -30.09 -35.36
N ASN A 272 -7.87 -30.39 -36.57
CA ASN A 272 -7.27 -31.67 -36.90
C ASN A 272 -6.05 -31.99 -36.02
N GLU A 273 -5.19 -31.02 -35.77
CA GLU A 273 -4.06 -31.21 -34.87
C GLU A 273 -4.52 -31.52 -33.44
N ALA A 274 -5.49 -30.74 -32.90
CA ALA A 274 -6.02 -31.01 -31.58
C ALA A 274 -6.64 -32.39 -31.45
N LEU A 275 -7.43 -32.80 -32.43
CA LEU A 275 -8.05 -34.13 -32.46
C LEU A 275 -7.00 -35.26 -32.55
N PHE A 276 -5.96 -35.06 -33.33
CA PHE A 276 -4.87 -36.02 -33.47
C PHE A 276 -4.05 -36.17 -32.18
N MET A 277 -3.68 -35.06 -31.55
CA MET A 277 -2.77 -35.04 -30.39
C MET A 277 -3.47 -35.39 -29.07
N TYR A 278 -4.70 -34.93 -28.89
CA TYR A 278 -5.39 -34.96 -27.60
C TYR A 278 -6.69 -35.78 -27.57
N GLY A 279 -7.04 -36.39 -28.70
CA GLY A 279 -8.30 -37.12 -28.85
C GLY A 279 -9.47 -36.17 -29.12
N LYS A 280 -10.66 -36.50 -28.66
CA LYS A 280 -11.89 -35.75 -28.98
C LYS A 280 -12.60 -35.25 -27.71
N PRO A 281 -13.17 -34.03 -27.74
CA PRO A 281 -14.02 -33.55 -26.66
C PRO A 281 -15.46 -34.12 -26.80
N GLU A 282 -16.22 -34.03 -25.72
CA GLU A 282 -17.67 -34.33 -25.76
C GLU A 282 -18.44 -33.17 -26.42
N ILE A 283 -18.07 -31.93 -26.10
CA ILE A 283 -18.68 -30.72 -26.65
C ILE A 283 -17.59 -29.81 -27.20
N PHE A 284 -17.84 -29.27 -28.39
CA PHE A 284 -16.99 -28.28 -29.03
C PHE A 284 -17.76 -26.98 -29.18
N ASN A 285 -17.29 -25.92 -28.52
CA ASN A 285 -17.94 -24.61 -28.48
C ASN A 285 -17.22 -23.60 -29.38
N THR A 286 -17.98 -22.88 -30.22
CA THR A 286 -17.47 -21.87 -31.15
C THR A 286 -18.31 -20.60 -31.08
N ASP A 287 -17.84 -19.53 -31.67
CA ASP A 287 -18.69 -18.41 -32.08
C ASP A 287 -19.48 -18.75 -33.34
N GLN A 288 -20.26 -17.79 -33.87
CA GLN A 288 -21.07 -17.94 -35.10
C GLN A 288 -20.29 -17.48 -36.36
N GLY A 289 -18.95 -17.45 -36.33
CA GLY A 289 -18.11 -17.06 -37.47
C GLY A 289 -18.30 -17.98 -38.68
N SER A 290 -18.14 -17.42 -39.89
CA SER A 290 -18.30 -18.18 -41.14
C SER A 290 -17.37 -19.37 -41.25
N GLN A 291 -16.18 -19.31 -40.67
CA GLN A 291 -15.17 -20.38 -40.63
C GLN A 291 -15.70 -21.59 -39.84
N TYR A 292 -16.31 -21.35 -38.68
CA TYR A 292 -16.81 -22.36 -37.77
C TYR A 292 -18.17 -22.94 -38.20
N THR A 293 -18.94 -22.17 -38.96
CA THR A 293 -20.21 -22.61 -39.51
C THR A 293 -20.10 -23.27 -40.90
N SER A 294 -18.87 -23.33 -41.44
CA SER A 294 -18.60 -24.02 -42.72
C SER A 294 -19.01 -25.48 -42.67
N HIS A 295 -19.42 -26.01 -43.81
CA HIS A 295 -19.82 -27.41 -43.94
C HIS A 295 -18.68 -28.37 -43.54
N LEU A 296 -17.44 -28.06 -43.96
CA LEU A 296 -16.26 -28.87 -43.64
C LEU A 296 -16.03 -28.98 -42.15
N HIS A 297 -16.01 -27.82 -41.42
CA HIS A 297 -15.77 -27.81 -39.99
C HIS A 297 -16.89 -28.53 -39.21
N THR A 298 -18.15 -28.22 -39.50
CA THR A 298 -19.30 -28.84 -38.82
C THR A 298 -19.43 -30.34 -39.13
N GLN A 299 -19.12 -30.77 -40.35
CA GLN A 299 -19.14 -32.18 -40.73
C GLN A 299 -18.02 -32.94 -40.02
N THR A 300 -16.81 -32.44 -39.97
CA THR A 300 -15.69 -33.05 -39.24
C THR A 300 -16.03 -33.28 -37.75
N LEU A 301 -16.67 -32.32 -37.09
CA LEU A 301 -17.10 -32.49 -35.70
C LEU A 301 -18.18 -33.60 -35.58
N LYS A 302 -19.17 -33.64 -36.49
CA LYS A 302 -20.21 -34.65 -36.49
C LYS A 302 -19.67 -36.08 -36.77
N ASP A 303 -18.75 -36.21 -37.73
CA ASP A 303 -18.10 -37.49 -38.08
C ASP A 303 -17.29 -38.06 -36.90
N ASN A 304 -16.77 -37.19 -36.06
CA ASN A 304 -16.11 -37.58 -34.82
C ASN A 304 -17.07 -37.80 -33.64
N GLY A 305 -18.37 -37.61 -33.82
CA GLY A 305 -19.37 -37.75 -32.77
C GLY A 305 -19.32 -36.64 -31.70
N ILE A 306 -18.80 -35.46 -32.04
CA ILE A 306 -18.65 -34.34 -31.14
C ILE A 306 -19.91 -33.47 -31.15
N THR A 307 -20.44 -33.13 -29.99
CA THR A 307 -21.59 -32.23 -29.86
C THR A 307 -21.18 -30.79 -30.16
N ILE A 308 -21.81 -30.16 -31.15
CA ILE A 308 -21.56 -28.77 -31.50
C ILE A 308 -22.35 -27.83 -30.59
N SER A 309 -21.68 -26.84 -29.98
CA SER A 309 -22.28 -25.74 -29.24
C SER A 309 -21.84 -24.42 -29.86
N MET A 310 -22.75 -23.45 -29.96
CA MET A 310 -22.42 -22.11 -30.44
C MET A 310 -22.92 -21.04 -29.51
N ASP A 311 -22.10 -20.00 -29.36
CA ASP A 311 -22.40 -18.85 -28.53
C ASP A 311 -23.68 -18.14 -28.96
N GLY A 312 -24.45 -17.65 -28.00
CA GLY A 312 -25.62 -16.83 -28.29
C GLY A 312 -25.19 -15.44 -28.79
N LYS A 313 -25.97 -14.91 -29.75
CA LYS A 313 -25.69 -13.57 -30.30
C LYS A 313 -25.61 -12.52 -29.20
N GLY A 314 -24.47 -11.82 -29.09
CA GLY A 314 -24.23 -10.74 -28.12
C GLY A 314 -23.95 -11.22 -26.69
N ARG A 315 -23.62 -12.48 -26.45
CA ARG A 315 -23.27 -13.05 -25.15
C ARG A 315 -21.79 -13.35 -25.07
N ALA A 316 -21.01 -12.31 -24.73
CA ALA A 316 -19.57 -12.41 -24.56
C ALA A 316 -19.12 -13.43 -23.48
N THR A 317 -20.02 -13.86 -22.59
CA THR A 317 -19.69 -14.82 -21.53
C THR A 317 -19.72 -16.28 -22.00
N ASP A 318 -20.31 -16.55 -23.16
CA ASP A 318 -20.53 -17.93 -23.65
C ASP A 318 -19.21 -18.58 -24.13
N ASN A 319 -18.14 -17.79 -24.41
CA ASN A 319 -16.79 -18.28 -24.72
C ASN A 319 -15.69 -17.71 -23.84
N ILE A 320 -16.03 -17.42 -22.60
CA ILE A 320 -15.16 -16.70 -21.63
C ILE A 320 -13.80 -17.38 -21.45
N CYS A 321 -13.68 -18.69 -21.67
CA CYS A 321 -12.43 -19.42 -21.46
C CYS A 321 -11.33 -18.95 -22.40
N ILE A 322 -11.61 -18.95 -23.71
CA ILE A 322 -10.63 -18.55 -24.72
C ILE A 322 -10.45 -17.02 -24.76
N GLU A 323 -11.52 -16.26 -24.50
CA GLU A 323 -11.40 -14.78 -24.39
C GLU A 323 -10.43 -14.36 -23.28
N ARG A 324 -10.45 -15.03 -22.13
CA ARG A 324 -9.49 -14.81 -21.05
C ARG A 324 -8.07 -15.22 -21.43
N PHE A 325 -7.92 -16.29 -22.20
CA PHE A 325 -6.63 -16.67 -22.76
C PHE A 325 -6.10 -15.56 -23.70
N TRP A 326 -6.93 -15.07 -24.64
CA TRP A 326 -6.53 -13.97 -25.53
C TRP A 326 -6.09 -12.74 -24.76
N ARG A 327 -6.83 -12.39 -23.70
CA ARG A 327 -6.43 -11.27 -22.84
C ARG A 327 -5.05 -11.52 -22.23
N SER A 328 -4.80 -12.72 -21.72
CA SER A 328 -3.49 -13.06 -21.16
C SER A 328 -2.39 -12.98 -22.23
N ALA A 329 -2.55 -13.66 -23.36
CA ALA A 329 -1.56 -13.69 -24.43
C ALA A 329 -1.25 -12.28 -24.95
N LYS A 330 -2.27 -11.46 -25.18
CA LYS A 330 -2.11 -10.09 -25.68
C LYS A 330 -1.45 -9.17 -24.67
N CYS A 331 -1.92 -9.15 -23.42
CA CYS A 331 -1.41 -8.22 -22.41
C CYS A 331 -0.09 -8.66 -21.78
N GLU A 332 0.18 -9.97 -21.72
CA GLU A 332 1.39 -10.50 -21.09
C GLU A 332 2.56 -10.65 -22.07
N ARG A 333 2.27 -10.69 -23.38
CA ARG A 333 3.32 -10.92 -24.40
C ARG A 333 3.14 -10.07 -25.66
N ILE A 334 2.08 -10.26 -26.42
CA ILE A 334 1.93 -9.74 -27.78
C ILE A 334 2.01 -8.20 -27.82
N TYR A 335 1.31 -7.49 -26.91
CA TYR A 335 1.32 -6.02 -26.87
C TYR A 335 2.57 -5.42 -26.22
N LEU A 336 3.45 -6.24 -25.65
CA LEU A 336 4.71 -5.80 -25.08
C LEU A 336 5.85 -5.84 -26.12
N ASN A 337 5.60 -6.46 -27.29
CA ASN A 337 6.58 -6.63 -28.35
C ASN A 337 6.07 -6.02 -29.66
N GLU A 338 7.01 -5.63 -30.52
CA GLU A 338 6.77 -5.24 -31.91
C GLU A 338 7.31 -6.34 -32.81
N TYR A 339 6.51 -6.80 -33.77
CA TYR A 339 6.88 -7.89 -34.67
C TYR A 339 7.10 -7.37 -36.09
N SER A 340 8.27 -7.65 -36.64
CA SER A 340 8.65 -7.30 -38.00
C SER A 340 8.15 -8.31 -39.05
N SER A 341 7.88 -9.56 -38.64
CA SER A 341 7.43 -10.64 -39.52
C SER A 341 6.46 -11.60 -38.84
N ILE A 342 5.74 -12.36 -39.67
CA ILE A 342 4.84 -13.46 -39.21
C ILE A 342 5.67 -14.56 -38.54
N LEU A 343 6.88 -14.83 -39.03
CA LEU A 343 7.77 -15.86 -38.47
C LEU A 343 8.14 -15.51 -37.02
N GLU A 344 8.60 -14.29 -36.80
CA GLU A 344 8.94 -13.78 -35.46
C GLU A 344 7.75 -13.88 -34.49
N LEU A 345 6.56 -13.44 -34.92
CA LEU A 345 5.34 -13.58 -34.11
C LEU A 345 5.02 -15.05 -33.82
N LYS A 346 5.24 -15.97 -34.81
CA LYS A 346 4.95 -17.38 -34.63
C LYS A 346 5.89 -18.03 -33.60
N GLU A 347 7.16 -17.72 -33.65
CA GLU A 347 8.16 -18.20 -32.68
C GLU A 347 7.84 -17.68 -31.28
N ASP A 348 7.61 -16.39 -31.14
CA ASP A 348 7.26 -15.78 -29.86
C ASP A 348 5.93 -16.28 -29.27
N THR A 349 4.93 -16.52 -30.12
CA THR A 349 3.64 -17.12 -29.70
C THR A 349 3.84 -18.57 -29.25
N LYS A 350 4.69 -19.35 -29.91
CA LYS A 350 5.05 -20.71 -29.51
C LYS A 350 5.64 -20.71 -28.10
N ASP A 351 6.64 -19.86 -27.86
CA ASP A 351 7.29 -19.74 -26.57
C ASP A 351 6.32 -19.29 -25.46
N TYR A 352 5.40 -18.36 -25.80
CA TYR A 352 4.39 -17.92 -24.84
C TYR A 352 3.37 -19.03 -24.52
N ILE A 353 2.90 -19.79 -25.50
CA ILE A 353 1.91 -20.88 -25.27
C ILE A 353 2.59 -22.00 -24.47
N ASP A 354 3.86 -22.32 -24.76
CA ASP A 354 4.60 -23.29 -23.95
C ASP A 354 4.74 -22.80 -22.49
N PHE A 355 5.14 -21.55 -22.29
CA PHE A 355 5.14 -20.94 -20.97
C PHE A 355 3.76 -20.96 -20.29
N TYR A 356 2.70 -20.60 -21.01
CA TYR A 356 1.34 -20.58 -20.50
C TYR A 356 0.89 -21.97 -20.03
N ASN A 357 1.16 -22.99 -20.80
CA ASN A 357 0.75 -24.37 -20.55
C ASN A 357 1.55 -25.04 -19.43
N HIS A 358 2.88 -24.84 -19.39
CA HIS A 358 3.78 -25.64 -18.58
C HIS A 358 4.44 -24.89 -17.42
N LYS A 359 4.49 -23.56 -17.46
CA LYS A 359 5.22 -22.76 -16.46
C LYS A 359 4.33 -21.76 -15.75
N ARG A 360 3.37 -21.15 -16.43
CA ARG A 360 2.53 -20.08 -15.89
C ARG A 360 1.52 -20.61 -14.86
N PHE A 361 1.52 -19.98 -13.67
CA PHE A 361 0.51 -20.26 -12.64
C PHE A 361 -0.86 -19.72 -13.03
N HIS A 362 -1.90 -20.56 -12.89
CA HIS A 362 -3.27 -20.19 -13.22
C HIS A 362 -4.12 -20.09 -11.94
N GLN A 363 -4.58 -18.88 -11.58
CA GLN A 363 -5.27 -18.62 -10.33
C GLN A 363 -6.54 -19.47 -10.15
N THR A 364 -7.37 -19.63 -11.18
CA THR A 364 -8.61 -20.44 -11.11
C THR A 364 -8.33 -21.94 -10.97
N LEU A 365 -7.12 -22.38 -11.28
CA LEU A 365 -6.65 -23.74 -11.07
C LEU A 365 -5.87 -23.90 -9.74
N LYS A 366 -6.12 -23.03 -8.77
CA LYS A 366 -5.40 -23.00 -7.49
C LYS A 366 -3.88 -22.91 -7.68
N TYR A 367 -3.47 -22.07 -8.63
CA TYR A 367 -2.08 -21.86 -9.08
C TYR A 367 -1.39 -23.09 -9.68
N LYS A 368 -2.13 -24.15 -10.04
CA LYS A 368 -1.56 -25.20 -10.88
C LYS A 368 -1.34 -24.73 -12.32
N LYS A 369 -0.47 -25.41 -13.04
CA LYS A 369 -0.15 -25.18 -14.44
C LYS A 369 -1.20 -25.88 -15.32
N PRO A 370 -1.70 -25.26 -16.40
CA PRO A 370 -2.78 -25.81 -17.21
C PRO A 370 -2.56 -27.24 -17.66
N MET A 371 -1.40 -27.54 -18.21
CA MET A 371 -1.11 -28.87 -18.76
C MET A 371 -0.96 -29.94 -17.67
N ASN A 372 -0.50 -29.58 -16.47
CA ASN A 372 -0.47 -30.51 -15.35
C ASN A 372 -1.89 -30.93 -14.95
N VAL A 373 -2.83 -29.95 -14.89
CA VAL A 373 -4.24 -30.25 -14.58
C VAL A 373 -4.88 -31.11 -15.67
N TYR A 374 -4.53 -30.89 -16.94
CA TYR A 374 -4.98 -31.69 -18.06
C TYR A 374 -4.59 -33.17 -17.91
N TYR A 375 -3.28 -33.43 -17.71
CA TYR A 375 -2.76 -34.80 -17.56
C TYR A 375 -3.24 -35.47 -16.27
N GLU A 376 -3.30 -34.73 -15.16
CA GLU A 376 -3.87 -35.26 -13.91
C GLU A 376 -5.29 -35.76 -14.10
N SER A 377 -6.11 -35.04 -14.86
CA SER A 377 -7.51 -35.43 -15.16
C SER A 377 -7.61 -36.69 -16.00
N LEU A 378 -6.69 -36.86 -16.94
CA LEU A 378 -6.64 -38.06 -17.80
C LEU A 378 -5.89 -39.23 -17.15
N LYS A 379 -5.32 -39.07 -15.93
CA LYS A 379 -4.48 -40.06 -15.25
C LYS A 379 -3.27 -40.49 -16.08
N ILE A 380 -2.78 -39.60 -16.94
CA ILE A 380 -1.61 -39.83 -17.78
C ILE A 380 -0.38 -39.27 -17.05
N ASN A 381 0.67 -40.08 -16.90
CA ASN A 381 1.94 -39.61 -16.36
C ASN A 381 2.65 -38.68 -17.35
N ASN A 382 3.19 -37.56 -16.89
CA ASN A 382 3.90 -36.57 -17.70
C ASN A 382 5.05 -37.18 -18.56
N LYS A 383 5.63 -38.30 -18.12
CA LYS A 383 6.71 -39.03 -18.82
C LYS A 383 6.24 -39.73 -20.10
N ASP A 384 5.00 -40.20 -20.13
CA ASP A 384 4.48 -40.92 -21.30
C ASP A 384 4.09 -39.98 -22.45
N TYR A 385 3.73 -38.71 -22.11
CA TYR A 385 3.43 -37.70 -23.12
C TYR A 385 4.67 -37.17 -23.84
N ILE A 386 5.79 -36.97 -23.13
CA ILE A 386 7.06 -36.52 -23.76
C ILE A 386 7.47 -37.53 -24.84
N LYS A 387 7.31 -38.83 -24.59
CA LYS A 387 7.54 -39.88 -25.56
C LYS A 387 6.58 -39.84 -26.75
N LEU A 388 5.30 -39.49 -26.55
CA LEU A 388 4.32 -39.34 -27.61
C LEU A 388 4.63 -38.10 -28.48
N ALA A 389 5.04 -37.00 -27.89
CA ALA A 389 5.40 -35.78 -28.60
C ALA A 389 6.73 -35.93 -29.41
N GLU A 390 7.72 -36.65 -28.86
CA GLU A 390 8.98 -36.95 -29.53
C GLU A 390 8.82 -37.91 -30.72
N ASN A 391 7.80 -38.78 -30.74
CA ASN A 391 7.50 -39.71 -31.86
C ASN A 391 6.73 -39.05 -33.00
N VAL A 392 6.32 -37.77 -32.88
CA VAL A 392 5.51 -37.04 -33.87
C VAL A 392 6.25 -35.85 -34.46
N ALA A 393 7.41 -35.51 -33.94
CA ALA A 393 8.32 -34.48 -34.46
C ALA A 393 9.31 -35.08 -35.47
#